data_4e7e9da10ebce41fd20a5324f94d8672
#
_entry.id   4e7e9da10ebce41fd20a5324f94d8672
#
_cell.length_a   1.000
_cell.length_b   1.000
_cell.length_c   1.000
_cell.angle_alpha   90.00
_cell.angle_beta   90.00
_cell.angle_gamma   90.00
#
_symmetry.space_group_name_H-M   'P 1'
#
loop_
_entity.id
_entity.type
_entity.pdbx_description
1 polymer ?
#
loop_
_entity_poly.entity_id
_entity_poly.type
_entity_poly.pdbx_seq_one_letter_code
_entity_poly.pdbx_strand_id
1 'polypeptide(L)'
;DYVSGYDPSSEAIDLLRQRISEVTDKQSITISQDSFGSTDTSYSLQEILDIESSQRTKFKSGDEFVIHILYLNGEFEDNENTLGLAYKGSSFAMFQEKIEDAAFLFISAQDIEKAVLIHEYGHLLGLVNMGYTSPHDHEDPEHPHHSNNEESVMYWAVESQDFYNQLDGEPPNKFDSYDLDDLNLMRQGKL
;
A
#
# COMPACT_ATOMS: atom_id res chain seq x y z
N ASP A 1 -11.77 2.13 5.35
CA ASP A 1 -12.27 3.03 6.40
C ASP A 1 -11.29 4.20 6.57
N TYR A 2 -11.78 5.38 6.92
CA TYR A 2 -10.93 6.57 6.98
C TYR A 2 -11.34 7.51 8.13
N VAL A 3 -10.34 8.19 8.71
CA VAL A 3 -10.58 9.28 9.64
C VAL A 3 -11.23 10.45 8.90
N SER A 4 -12.32 11.00 9.44
CA SER A 4 -13.09 12.08 8.81
C SER A 4 -12.20 13.26 8.42
N GLY A 5 -12.17 13.59 7.12
CA GLY A 5 -11.30 14.63 6.54
C GLY A 5 -10.04 14.10 5.86
N TYR A 6 -9.76 12.80 5.96
CA TYR A 6 -8.62 12.12 5.35
C TYR A 6 -9.08 11.00 4.40
N ASP A 7 -10.08 11.29 3.59
CA ASP A 7 -10.67 10.35 2.65
C ASP A 7 -9.73 10.07 1.47
N PRO A 8 -9.73 8.83 0.96
CA PRO A 8 -8.93 8.48 -0.21
C PRO A 8 -9.36 9.27 -1.44
N SER A 9 -8.39 9.68 -2.27
CA SER A 9 -8.70 10.30 -3.55
C SER A 9 -9.37 9.30 -4.51
N SER A 10 -10.30 9.79 -5.34
CA SER A 10 -10.94 8.95 -6.37
C SER A 10 -9.94 8.35 -7.33
N GLU A 11 -8.89 9.08 -7.66
CA GLU A 11 -7.85 8.69 -8.60
C GLU A 11 -6.95 7.56 -8.03
N ALA A 12 -6.65 7.59 -6.73
CA ALA A 12 -5.94 6.50 -6.07
C ALA A 12 -6.78 5.21 -6.03
N ILE A 13 -8.06 5.34 -5.72
CA ILE A 13 -9.01 4.24 -5.73
C ILE A 13 -9.19 3.64 -7.14
N ASP A 14 -9.28 4.47 -8.16
CA ASP A 14 -9.40 4.01 -9.55
C ASP A 14 -8.11 3.30 -10.02
N LEU A 15 -6.93 3.82 -9.63
CA LEU A 15 -5.67 3.15 -9.89
C LEU A 15 -5.59 1.79 -9.18
N LEU A 16 -6.01 1.70 -7.92
CA LEU A 16 -6.05 0.41 -7.20
C LEU A 16 -6.94 -0.60 -7.92
N ARG A 17 -8.15 -0.20 -8.36
CA ARG A 17 -9.03 -1.06 -9.17
C ARG A 17 -8.33 -1.56 -10.43
N GLN A 18 -7.63 -0.67 -11.13
CA GLN A 18 -6.89 -1.02 -12.34
C GLN A 18 -5.81 -2.06 -12.00
N ARG A 19 -4.98 -1.83 -10.99
CA ARG A 19 -3.92 -2.76 -10.59
C ARG A 19 -4.46 -4.12 -10.15
N ILE A 20 -5.53 -4.14 -9.35
CA ILE A 20 -6.20 -5.41 -8.98
C ILE A 20 -6.63 -6.17 -10.24
N SER A 21 -7.23 -5.48 -11.22
CA SER A 21 -7.70 -6.11 -12.47
C SER A 21 -6.55 -6.63 -13.34
N GLU A 22 -5.39 -5.98 -13.31
CA GLU A 22 -4.19 -6.39 -14.07
C GLU A 22 -3.55 -7.66 -13.49
N VAL A 23 -3.57 -7.81 -12.17
CA VAL A 23 -2.81 -8.87 -11.48
C VAL A 23 -3.68 -9.99 -10.90
N THR A 24 -4.99 -9.91 -11.00
CA THR A 24 -5.92 -10.95 -10.52
C THR A 24 -6.96 -11.31 -11.57
N ASP A 25 -7.54 -12.51 -11.43
CA ASP A 25 -8.64 -12.98 -12.29
C ASP A 25 -10.03 -12.62 -11.71
N LYS A 26 -10.11 -11.65 -10.81
CA LYS A 26 -11.37 -11.24 -10.18
C LYS A 26 -12.26 -10.51 -11.17
N GLN A 27 -13.51 -10.98 -11.30
CA GLN A 27 -14.48 -10.45 -12.27
C GLN A 27 -15.17 -9.17 -11.80
N SER A 28 -15.18 -8.91 -10.50
CA SER A 28 -15.79 -7.71 -9.92
C SER A 28 -15.01 -7.22 -8.72
N ILE A 29 -14.90 -5.90 -8.59
CA ILE A 29 -14.27 -5.21 -7.47
C ILE A 29 -15.29 -4.25 -6.90
N THR A 30 -15.71 -4.50 -5.66
CA THR A 30 -16.61 -3.62 -4.91
C THR A 30 -15.81 -2.86 -3.86
N ILE A 31 -15.98 -1.55 -3.79
CA ILE A 31 -15.38 -0.71 -2.76
C ILE A 31 -16.50 -0.13 -1.90
N SER A 32 -16.33 -0.20 -0.60
CA SER A 32 -17.16 0.51 0.38
C SER A 32 -16.25 1.42 1.20
N GLN A 33 -16.77 2.57 1.56
CA GLN A 33 -16.04 3.60 2.32
C GLN A 33 -16.91 4.01 3.50
N ASP A 34 -16.33 3.94 4.69
CA ASP A 34 -16.97 4.37 5.93
C ASP A 34 -15.99 5.28 6.71
N SER A 35 -16.51 6.41 7.24
CA SER A 35 -15.68 7.34 8.00
C SER A 35 -15.87 7.14 9.50
N PHE A 36 -14.81 7.40 10.25
CA PHE A 36 -14.85 7.44 11.71
C PHE A 36 -14.12 8.67 12.25
N GLY A 37 -14.33 8.99 13.52
CA GLY A 37 -13.63 10.10 14.19
C GLY A 37 -12.38 9.62 14.89
N SER A 38 -11.27 10.36 14.76
CA SER A 38 -10.10 10.26 15.62
C SER A 38 -9.53 11.64 15.88
N THR A 39 -8.96 11.83 17.06
CA THR A 39 -8.20 13.03 17.46
C THR A 39 -6.75 12.70 17.72
N ASP A 40 -6.36 11.44 17.51
CA ASP A 40 -4.99 10.99 17.70
C ASP A 40 -4.10 11.55 16.58
N THR A 41 -2.86 11.84 16.91
CA THR A 41 -1.86 12.38 15.98
C THR A 41 -0.68 11.44 15.79
N SER A 42 -0.69 10.31 16.47
CA SER A 42 0.28 9.23 16.34
C SER A 42 -0.40 7.92 16.69
N TYR A 43 0.00 6.84 16.02
CA TYR A 43 -0.60 5.51 16.18
C TYR A 43 0.47 4.45 16.34
N SER A 44 0.40 3.71 17.44
CA SER A 44 1.12 2.44 17.59
C SER A 44 0.47 1.35 16.75
N LEU A 45 1.23 0.30 16.45
CA LEU A 45 0.67 -0.88 15.76
C LEU A 45 -0.53 -1.47 16.51
N GLN A 46 -0.53 -1.46 17.85
CA GLN A 46 -1.65 -2.00 18.62
C GLN A 46 -2.92 -1.16 18.43
N GLU A 47 -2.81 0.16 18.41
CA GLU A 47 -3.97 1.05 18.17
C GLU A 47 -4.53 0.88 16.76
N ILE A 48 -3.67 0.71 15.73
CA ILE A 48 -4.11 0.38 14.36
C ILE A 48 -4.90 -0.94 14.35
N LEU A 49 -4.43 -1.97 15.06
CA LEU A 49 -5.12 -3.26 15.18
C LEU A 49 -6.47 -3.13 15.89
N ASP A 50 -6.55 -2.29 16.94
CA ASP A 50 -7.78 -2.04 17.69
C ASP A 50 -8.79 -1.24 16.84
N ILE A 51 -8.33 -0.26 16.06
CA ILE A 51 -9.15 0.47 15.09
C ILE A 51 -9.69 -0.52 14.03
N GLU A 52 -8.84 -1.34 13.40
CA GLU A 52 -9.32 -2.36 12.45
C GLU A 52 -10.38 -3.25 13.09
N SER A 53 -10.13 -3.73 14.29
CA SER A 53 -11.07 -4.61 15.01
C SER A 53 -12.43 -3.95 15.24
N SER A 54 -12.48 -2.64 15.41
CA SER A 54 -13.70 -1.88 15.65
C SER A 54 -14.43 -1.46 14.36
N GLN A 55 -13.67 -1.18 13.28
CA GLN A 55 -14.21 -0.64 12.04
C GLN A 55 -14.50 -1.72 11.00
N ARG A 56 -13.63 -2.74 10.88
CA ARG A 56 -13.75 -3.76 9.85
C ARG A 56 -14.99 -4.62 10.03
N THR A 57 -15.90 -4.55 9.07
CA THR A 57 -17.16 -5.31 9.06
C THR A 57 -17.18 -6.43 8.02
N LYS A 58 -16.23 -6.42 7.06
CA LYS A 58 -16.17 -7.40 5.96
C LYS A 58 -14.93 -8.25 6.03
N PHE A 59 -15.12 -9.56 5.88
CA PHE A 59 -14.07 -10.56 5.93
C PHE A 59 -14.21 -11.51 4.74
N LYS A 60 -13.13 -12.22 4.42
CA LYS A 60 -13.12 -13.25 3.37
C LYS A 60 -14.27 -14.23 3.54
N SER A 61 -15.02 -14.49 2.47
CA SER A 61 -16.12 -15.44 2.44
C SER A 61 -16.17 -16.17 1.09
N GLY A 62 -16.04 -17.47 1.08
CA GLY A 62 -16.00 -18.25 -0.16
C GLY A 62 -14.86 -17.81 -1.08
N ASP A 63 -15.20 -17.46 -2.31
CA ASP A 63 -14.25 -16.95 -3.34
C ASP A 63 -14.03 -15.43 -3.27
N GLU A 64 -14.71 -14.75 -2.34
CA GLU A 64 -14.52 -13.32 -2.12
C GLU A 64 -13.28 -13.10 -1.26
N PHE A 65 -12.38 -12.25 -1.74
CA PHE A 65 -11.23 -11.76 -0.99
C PHE A 65 -11.50 -10.31 -0.57
N VAL A 66 -11.22 -9.97 0.68
CA VAL A 66 -11.48 -8.63 1.22
C VAL A 66 -10.18 -8.02 1.69
N ILE A 67 -9.83 -6.87 1.13
CA ILE A 67 -8.76 -6.00 1.60
C ILE A 67 -9.39 -4.92 2.47
N HIS A 68 -8.80 -4.68 3.63
CA HIS A 68 -9.15 -3.60 4.53
C HIS A 68 -8.05 -2.54 4.53
N ILE A 69 -8.42 -1.31 4.23
CA ILE A 69 -7.51 -0.16 4.17
C ILE A 69 -7.97 0.86 5.19
N LEU A 70 -7.05 1.28 6.06
CA LEU A 70 -7.25 2.36 7.01
C LEU A 70 -6.53 3.62 6.51
N TYR A 71 -7.25 4.71 6.29
CA TYR A 71 -6.68 6.03 6.10
C TYR A 71 -6.72 6.79 7.40
N LEU A 72 -5.55 7.12 7.92
CA LEU A 72 -5.34 7.72 9.24
C LEU A 72 -4.81 9.15 9.09
N ASN A 73 -5.19 10.00 10.05
CA ASN A 73 -4.49 11.25 10.33
C ASN A 73 -3.22 10.96 11.15
N GLY A 74 -2.29 11.92 11.24
CA GLY A 74 -1.09 11.77 12.06
C GLY A 74 -0.07 10.78 11.47
N GLU A 75 0.73 10.16 12.35
CA GLU A 75 1.93 9.41 11.98
C GLU A 75 2.00 8.04 12.65
N PHE A 76 2.91 7.18 12.18
CA PHE A 76 3.23 5.92 12.82
C PHE A 76 4.23 6.14 13.98
N GLU A 77 3.92 5.66 15.18
CA GLU A 77 4.70 5.93 16.39
C GLU A 77 6.16 5.43 16.30
N ASP A 78 6.37 4.26 15.68
CA ASP A 78 7.71 3.68 15.57
C ASP A 78 8.59 4.36 14.51
N ASN A 79 7.98 5.04 13.52
CA ASN A 79 8.69 5.77 12.46
C ASN A 79 7.80 6.87 11.86
N GLU A 80 8.04 8.12 12.27
CA GLU A 80 7.28 9.30 11.82
C GLU A 80 7.34 9.60 10.31
N ASN A 81 8.29 8.99 9.58
CA ASN A 81 8.43 9.14 8.13
C ASN A 81 7.64 8.12 7.33
N THR A 82 6.97 7.16 7.99
CA THR A 82 6.18 6.12 7.35
C THR A 82 4.92 6.70 6.72
N LEU A 83 4.69 6.43 5.44
CA LEU A 83 3.51 6.86 4.68
C LEU A 83 2.47 5.74 4.52
N GLY A 84 2.89 4.48 4.55
CA GLY A 84 2.06 3.29 4.47
C GLY A 84 2.61 2.17 5.35
N LEU A 85 1.76 1.22 5.72
CA LEU A 85 2.16 0.08 6.55
C LEU A 85 1.24 -1.12 6.29
N ALA A 86 1.75 -2.16 5.62
CA ALA A 86 1.08 -3.46 5.57
C ALA A 86 1.33 -4.23 6.87
N TYR A 87 0.29 -4.45 7.67
CA TYR A 87 0.42 -5.05 9.02
C TYR A 87 -0.27 -6.40 9.16
N LYS A 88 -1.06 -6.80 8.18
CA LYS A 88 -1.69 -8.13 8.08
C LYS A 88 -1.79 -8.58 6.62
N GLY A 89 -1.96 -9.86 6.37
CA GLY A 89 -2.09 -10.40 5.00
C GLY A 89 -3.32 -9.94 4.21
N SER A 90 -4.16 -9.06 4.76
CA SER A 90 -5.31 -8.46 4.08
C SER A 90 -5.62 -7.04 4.55
N SER A 91 -4.69 -6.40 5.25
CA SER A 91 -4.91 -5.07 5.82
C SER A 91 -3.64 -4.23 5.79
N PHE A 92 -3.78 -2.97 5.45
CA PHE A 92 -2.74 -1.96 5.56
C PHE A 92 -3.31 -0.60 5.97
N ALA A 93 -2.45 0.26 6.50
CA ALA A 93 -2.75 1.64 6.85
C ALA A 93 -2.05 2.62 5.91
N MET A 94 -2.68 3.74 5.65
CA MET A 94 -2.18 4.91 4.92
C MET A 94 -2.17 6.08 5.89
N PHE A 95 -1.05 6.74 6.08
CA PHE A 95 -0.94 7.93 6.93
C PHE A 95 -1.17 9.17 6.08
N GLN A 96 -2.46 9.49 5.84
CA GLN A 96 -2.87 10.47 4.83
C GLN A 96 -2.37 11.89 5.15
N GLU A 97 -2.32 12.30 6.42
CA GLU A 97 -1.74 13.59 6.81
C GLU A 97 -0.25 13.66 6.45
N LYS A 98 0.51 12.58 6.66
CA LYS A 98 1.93 12.52 6.27
C LYS A 98 2.11 12.51 4.76
N ILE A 99 1.21 11.87 4.02
CA ILE A 99 1.19 11.91 2.55
C ILE A 99 0.95 13.33 2.05
N GLU A 100 0.03 14.07 2.67
CA GLU A 100 -0.24 15.48 2.35
C GLU A 100 0.98 16.37 2.67
N ASP A 101 1.63 16.15 3.80
CA ASP A 101 2.83 16.87 4.23
C ASP A 101 4.06 16.57 3.34
N ALA A 102 4.13 15.38 2.75
CA ALA A 102 5.20 14.99 1.82
C ALA A 102 5.09 15.64 0.44
N ALA A 103 3.95 16.26 0.12
CA ALA A 103 3.76 16.92 -1.17
C ALA A 103 4.68 18.15 -1.30
N PHE A 104 5.41 18.23 -2.42
CA PHE A 104 6.38 19.31 -2.64
C PHE A 104 6.46 19.71 -4.11
N LEU A 105 6.46 21.01 -4.39
CA LEU A 105 6.63 21.68 -5.69
C LEU A 105 6.00 20.99 -6.92
N PHE A 106 6.50 19.84 -7.34
CA PHE A 106 6.09 19.15 -8.57
C PHE A 106 5.47 17.78 -8.32
N ILE A 107 5.43 17.32 -7.05
CA ILE A 107 4.85 16.04 -6.66
C ILE A 107 3.63 16.33 -5.79
N SER A 108 2.47 15.95 -6.27
CA SER A 108 1.21 16.15 -5.53
C SER A 108 1.00 15.08 -4.47
N ALA A 109 0.27 15.39 -3.39
CA ALA A 109 -0.17 14.41 -2.40
C ALA A 109 -0.89 13.23 -3.05
N GLN A 110 -1.67 13.48 -4.09
CA GLN A 110 -2.38 12.45 -4.84
C GLN A 110 -1.43 11.49 -5.57
N ASP A 111 -0.29 11.97 -6.10
CA ASP A 111 0.70 11.10 -6.76
C ASP A 111 1.44 10.25 -5.75
N ILE A 112 1.73 10.81 -4.56
CA ILE A 112 2.31 10.08 -3.43
C ILE A 112 1.31 9.02 -2.92
N GLU A 113 0.06 9.41 -2.69
CA GLU A 113 -1.00 8.50 -2.27
C GLU A 113 -1.12 7.30 -3.22
N LYS A 114 -1.15 7.54 -4.53
CA LYS A 114 -1.19 6.47 -5.54
C LYS A 114 -0.01 5.52 -5.43
N ALA A 115 1.19 6.04 -5.28
CA ALA A 115 2.41 5.23 -5.16
C ALA A 115 2.38 4.37 -3.90
N VAL A 116 2.15 4.97 -2.73
CA VAL A 116 2.09 4.27 -1.45
C VAL A 116 0.95 3.23 -1.43
N LEU A 117 -0.23 3.59 -1.92
CA LEU A 117 -1.38 2.66 -1.98
C LEU A 117 -1.08 1.38 -2.78
N ILE A 118 -0.40 1.51 -3.92
CA ILE A 118 -0.05 0.35 -4.75
C ILE A 118 1.13 -0.42 -4.15
N HIS A 119 2.07 0.24 -3.48
CA HIS A 119 3.15 -0.38 -2.74
C HIS A 119 2.61 -1.31 -1.65
N GLU A 120 1.75 -0.79 -0.76
CA GLU A 120 1.13 -1.58 0.31
C GLU A 120 0.27 -2.74 -0.23
N TYR A 121 -0.42 -2.50 -1.34
CA TYR A 121 -1.13 -3.57 -2.04
C TYR A 121 -0.18 -4.66 -2.54
N GLY A 122 1.00 -4.31 -3.02
CA GLY A 122 2.04 -5.26 -3.42
C GLY A 122 2.50 -6.18 -2.28
N HIS A 123 2.65 -5.65 -1.06
CA HIS A 123 2.91 -6.47 0.12
C HIS A 123 1.78 -7.47 0.41
N LEU A 124 0.51 -7.08 0.22
CA LEU A 124 -0.62 -8.02 0.37
C LEU A 124 -0.64 -9.11 -0.72
N LEU A 125 -0.06 -8.84 -1.88
CA LEU A 125 0.13 -9.85 -2.93
C LEU A 125 1.28 -10.81 -2.62
N GLY A 126 2.10 -10.51 -1.60
CA GLY A 126 3.26 -11.30 -1.22
C GLY A 126 4.50 -11.01 -2.06
N LEU A 127 4.54 -9.89 -2.79
CA LEU A 127 5.64 -9.55 -3.70
C LEU A 127 7.00 -9.42 -2.99
N VAL A 128 8.04 -9.56 -3.77
CA VAL A 128 9.46 -9.47 -3.41
C VAL A 128 9.81 -10.44 -2.27
N ASN A 129 9.71 -11.74 -2.58
CA ASN A 129 10.12 -12.85 -1.70
C ASN A 129 9.36 -12.97 -0.36
N MET A 130 8.18 -12.39 -0.25
CA MET A 130 7.37 -12.53 0.95
C MET A 130 6.66 -13.90 1.00
N GLY A 131 7.38 -14.91 1.46
CA GLY A 131 6.88 -16.28 1.62
C GLY A 131 7.17 -17.23 0.45
N TYR A 132 7.93 -16.80 -0.54
CA TYR A 132 8.44 -17.61 -1.65
C TYR A 132 9.88 -17.19 -1.97
N THR A 133 10.49 -17.82 -2.96
CA THR A 133 11.79 -17.39 -3.52
C THR A 133 11.61 -17.12 -5.01
N SER A 134 11.78 -15.87 -5.41
CA SER A 134 11.74 -15.45 -6.80
C SER A 134 12.88 -16.08 -7.61
N PRO A 135 12.65 -16.46 -8.88
CA PRO A 135 13.76 -16.80 -9.80
C PRO A 135 14.57 -15.58 -10.24
N HIS A 136 14.10 -14.37 -9.93
CA HIS A 136 14.75 -13.10 -10.23
C HIS A 136 15.48 -12.55 -9.02
N ASP A 137 16.70 -12.03 -9.22
CA ASP A 137 17.47 -11.34 -8.20
C ASP A 137 17.08 -9.85 -8.18
N HIS A 138 15.91 -9.57 -7.61
CA HIS A 138 15.33 -8.22 -7.57
C HIS A 138 15.01 -7.70 -6.16
N GLU A 139 15.28 -8.49 -5.13
CA GLU A 139 15.13 -8.02 -3.75
C GLU A 139 16.32 -7.15 -3.33
N ASP A 140 16.04 -6.06 -2.65
CA ASP A 140 17.05 -5.23 -2.00
C ASP A 140 17.58 -5.95 -0.75
N PRO A 141 18.90 -6.26 -0.68
CA PRO A 141 19.45 -7.00 0.44
C PRO A 141 19.48 -6.21 1.76
N GLU A 142 19.37 -4.89 1.71
CA GLU A 142 19.32 -4.02 2.89
C GLU A 142 17.87 -3.76 3.33
N HIS A 143 16.90 -3.93 2.43
CA HIS A 143 15.47 -3.71 2.67
C HIS A 143 14.67 -4.94 2.24
N PRO A 144 14.61 -6.01 3.06
CA PRO A 144 13.89 -7.24 2.73
C PRO A 144 12.44 -6.98 2.31
N HIS A 145 11.96 -7.76 1.35
CA HIS A 145 10.61 -7.64 0.75
C HIS A 145 10.38 -6.38 -0.08
N HIS A 146 11.45 -5.70 -0.46
CA HIS A 146 11.40 -4.54 -1.36
C HIS A 146 12.30 -4.75 -2.58
N SER A 147 11.93 -4.12 -3.69
CA SER A 147 12.68 -4.19 -4.94
C SER A 147 13.96 -3.34 -4.87
N ASN A 148 15.03 -3.84 -5.49
CA ASN A 148 16.26 -3.07 -5.73
C ASN A 148 16.16 -2.13 -6.95
N ASN A 149 15.00 -2.07 -7.62
CA ASN A 149 14.73 -1.24 -8.79
C ASN A 149 13.94 0.02 -8.38
N GLU A 150 14.56 1.19 -8.50
CA GLU A 150 13.97 2.50 -8.16
C GLU A 150 12.75 2.86 -9.01
N GLU A 151 12.57 2.22 -10.18
CA GLU A 151 11.40 2.42 -11.04
C GLU A 151 10.21 1.53 -10.66
N SER A 152 10.41 0.50 -9.81
CA SER A 152 9.32 -0.33 -9.28
C SER A 152 8.59 0.39 -8.16
N VAL A 153 7.26 0.23 -8.14
CA VAL A 153 6.47 0.66 -6.97
C VAL A 153 6.86 -0.11 -5.70
N MET A 154 7.47 -1.29 -5.83
CA MET A 154 7.98 -2.07 -4.68
C MET A 154 9.36 -1.61 -4.18
N TYR A 155 9.90 -0.49 -4.68
CA TYR A 155 11.12 0.10 -4.15
C TYR A 155 10.91 0.57 -2.70
N TRP A 156 11.82 0.23 -1.80
CA TRP A 156 11.67 0.43 -0.35
C TRP A 156 11.35 1.88 0.06
N ALA A 157 11.91 2.86 -0.68
CA ALA A 157 11.77 4.25 -0.29
C ALA A 157 10.36 4.82 -0.56
N VAL A 158 9.52 4.13 -1.36
CA VAL A 158 8.15 4.59 -1.70
C VAL A 158 7.29 4.79 -0.45
N GLU A 159 7.50 4.03 0.60
CA GLU A 159 6.78 4.16 1.87
C GLU A 159 7.36 5.24 2.82
N SER A 160 8.40 5.98 2.39
CA SER A 160 9.11 6.96 3.22
C SER A 160 8.97 8.38 2.68
N GLN A 161 8.63 9.31 3.57
CA GLN A 161 8.55 10.75 3.25
C GLN A 161 9.85 11.32 2.66
N ASP A 162 11.01 10.84 3.11
CA ASP A 162 12.32 11.34 2.66
C ASP A 162 12.58 11.08 1.17
N PHE A 163 11.98 10.05 0.60
CA PHE A 163 12.08 9.74 -0.83
C PHE A 163 11.54 10.87 -1.70
N TYR A 164 10.37 11.37 -1.38
CA TYR A 164 9.68 12.38 -2.18
C TYR A 164 10.36 13.76 -2.14
N ASN A 165 11.13 14.04 -1.07
CA ASN A 165 11.94 15.24 -0.97
C ASN A 165 13.12 15.26 -1.96
N GLN A 166 13.51 14.10 -2.50
CA GLN A 166 14.68 13.94 -3.38
C GLN A 166 14.30 13.45 -4.78
N LEU A 167 13.05 13.06 -4.98
CA LEU A 167 12.57 12.49 -6.24
C LEU A 167 12.53 13.57 -7.34
N ASP A 168 13.15 13.28 -8.48
CA ASP A 168 13.04 14.08 -9.71
C ASP A 168 12.14 13.33 -10.71
N GLY A 169 10.88 13.75 -10.80
CA GLY A 169 9.88 13.15 -11.67
C GLY A 169 8.65 12.62 -10.95
N GLU A 170 7.90 11.75 -11.62
CA GLU A 170 6.68 11.14 -11.06
C GLU A 170 7.05 9.95 -10.17
N PRO A 171 6.38 9.76 -9.01
CA PRO A 171 6.54 8.57 -8.18
C PRO A 171 6.23 7.28 -8.95
N PRO A 172 6.96 6.17 -8.69
CA PRO A 172 6.64 4.89 -9.27
C PRO A 172 5.25 4.43 -8.76
N ASN A 173 4.40 3.99 -9.67
CA ASN A 173 3.05 3.53 -9.35
C ASN A 173 2.66 2.24 -10.10
N LYS A 174 3.67 1.49 -10.56
CA LYS A 174 3.51 0.23 -11.30
C LYS A 174 4.44 -0.84 -10.76
N PHE A 175 3.96 -2.05 -10.76
CA PHE A 175 4.80 -3.24 -10.61
C PHE A 175 5.74 -3.36 -11.81
N ASP A 176 6.99 -3.70 -11.58
CA ASP A 176 7.94 -3.91 -12.65
C ASP A 176 7.76 -5.29 -13.32
N SER A 177 8.63 -5.60 -14.29
CA SER A 177 8.52 -6.85 -15.04
C SER A 177 8.81 -8.10 -14.19
N TYR A 178 9.64 -8.00 -13.16
CA TYR A 178 9.94 -9.12 -12.26
C TYR A 178 8.80 -9.36 -11.28
N ASP A 179 8.22 -8.29 -10.71
CA ASP A 179 7.02 -8.36 -9.90
C ASP A 179 5.87 -9.06 -10.65
N LEU A 180 5.64 -8.65 -11.90
CA LEU A 180 4.57 -9.21 -12.74
C LEU A 180 4.83 -10.67 -13.14
N ASP A 181 6.10 -11.05 -13.37
CA ASP A 181 6.47 -12.44 -13.66
C ASP A 181 6.28 -13.33 -12.43
N ASP A 182 6.67 -12.87 -11.25
CA ASP A 182 6.45 -13.57 -10.00
C ASP A 182 4.96 -13.82 -9.75
N LEU A 183 4.11 -12.79 -9.90
CA LEU A 183 2.66 -12.94 -9.79
C LEU A 183 2.09 -13.96 -10.80
N ASN A 184 2.63 -13.97 -12.01
CA ASN A 184 2.23 -14.95 -13.02
C ASN A 184 2.67 -16.37 -12.65
N LEU A 185 3.87 -16.55 -12.10
CA LEU A 185 4.36 -17.84 -11.62
C LEU A 185 3.55 -18.34 -10.41
N MET A 186 3.21 -17.46 -9.46
CA MET A 186 2.32 -17.78 -8.34
C MET A 186 0.95 -18.27 -8.82
N ARG A 187 0.33 -17.59 -9.80
CA ARG A 187 -0.95 -18.02 -10.39
C ARG A 187 -0.87 -19.39 -11.06
N GLN A 188 0.30 -19.76 -11.56
CA GLN A 188 0.54 -21.08 -12.15
C GLN A 188 0.90 -22.16 -11.11
N GLY A 189 0.99 -21.80 -9.82
CA GLY A 189 1.44 -22.69 -8.75
C GLY A 189 2.90 -23.13 -8.90
N LYS A 190 3.76 -22.27 -9.44
CA LYS A 190 5.20 -22.52 -9.63
C LYS A 190 6.06 -21.84 -8.57
N LEU A 191 5.48 -20.90 -7.83
CA LEU A 191 6.01 -20.25 -6.62
C LEU A 191 5.05 -20.42 -5.46
#